data_8b3167c3e84fb898ce9e71a7a1c39dac
#
_entry.id   8b3167c3e84fb898ce9e71a7a1c39dac
#
_cell.length_a   1.000
_cell.length_b   1.000
_cell.length_c   1.000
_cell.angle_alpha   90.00
_cell.angle_beta   90.00
_cell.angle_gamma   90.00
#
_symmetry.space_group_name_H-M   'P 1'
#
loop_
_entity.id
_entity.type
_entity.pdbx_description
1 polymer ?
#
loop_
_entity_poly.entity_id
_entity_poly.type
_entity_poly.pdbx_seq_one_letter_code
_entity_poly.pdbx_strand_id
1 'polypeptide(L)'
;PALADSLPQLVGKRVFLFGTCGFGGSQAYYDRVLDRFAAALPEGAQVVGRFMCQGQMPPAVRERYVKMAEQDPKKFEPMIENFDRALGHPDDADLDAFEAALRSAL
;
A
#
# COMPACT_ATOMS: atom_id res chain seq x y z
N PRO A 1 -0.16 -17.40 4.15
CA PRO A 1 -1.51 -16.94 4.47
C PRO A 1 -2.50 -17.19 3.35
N ALA A 2 -3.75 -16.85 3.61
CA ALA A 2 -4.86 -17.08 2.68
C ALA A 2 -4.65 -16.45 1.29
N LEU A 3 -3.98 -15.30 1.21
CA LEU A 3 -3.70 -14.66 -0.08
C LEU A 3 -2.82 -15.54 -0.96
N ALA A 4 -1.72 -16.05 -0.40
CA ALA A 4 -0.80 -16.93 -1.14
C ALA A 4 -1.49 -18.21 -1.61
N ASP A 5 -2.39 -18.75 -0.78
CA ASP A 5 -3.14 -19.96 -1.12
C ASP A 5 -4.14 -19.73 -2.25
N SER A 6 -4.62 -18.49 -2.39
CA SER A 6 -5.60 -18.13 -3.42
C SER A 6 -4.96 -17.75 -4.77
N LEU A 7 -3.68 -17.41 -4.80
CA LEU A 7 -3.00 -16.92 -6.01
C LEU A 7 -3.08 -17.90 -7.20
N PRO A 8 -2.92 -19.23 -7.01
CA PRO A 8 -3.03 -20.16 -8.15
C PRO A 8 -4.38 -20.11 -8.89
N GLN A 9 -5.44 -19.64 -8.22
CA GLN A 9 -6.76 -19.54 -8.83
C GLN A 9 -6.87 -18.38 -9.82
N LEU A 10 -5.86 -17.49 -9.86
CA LEU A 10 -5.84 -16.32 -10.72
C LEU A 10 -5.29 -16.57 -12.11
N VAL A 11 -4.86 -17.81 -12.40
CA VAL A 11 -4.38 -18.18 -13.75
C VAL A 11 -5.46 -17.87 -14.79
N GLY A 12 -5.09 -17.10 -15.81
CA GLY A 12 -6.00 -16.71 -16.88
C GLY A 12 -6.98 -15.60 -16.51
N LYS A 13 -6.88 -15.06 -15.31
CA LYS A 13 -7.78 -13.99 -14.85
C LYS A 13 -7.18 -12.61 -15.11
N ARG A 14 -8.08 -11.64 -15.30
CA ARG A 14 -7.72 -10.22 -15.30
C ARG A 14 -7.69 -9.75 -13.86
N VAL A 15 -6.58 -9.10 -13.44
CA VAL A 15 -6.34 -8.74 -12.06
C VAL A 15 -6.10 -7.25 -11.94
N PHE A 16 -6.80 -6.59 -11.02
CA PHE A 16 -6.52 -5.22 -10.61
C PHE A 16 -5.86 -5.27 -9.23
N LEU A 17 -4.63 -4.77 -9.13
CA LEU A 17 -3.87 -4.75 -7.87
C LEU A 17 -4.11 -3.43 -7.15
N PHE A 18 -4.50 -3.49 -5.90
CA PHE A 18 -4.66 -2.28 -5.10
C PHE A 18 -4.34 -2.54 -3.63
N GLY A 19 -4.05 -1.47 -2.93
CA GLY A 19 -3.78 -1.57 -1.51
C GLY A 19 -3.49 -0.22 -0.88
N THR A 20 -3.20 -0.26 0.40
CA THR A 20 -2.75 0.90 1.16
C THR A 20 -1.42 0.60 1.81
N CYS A 21 -0.62 1.63 2.08
CA CYS A 21 0.59 1.48 2.88
C CYS A 21 0.77 2.70 3.79
N GLY A 22 1.44 2.46 4.93
CA GLY A 22 1.64 3.52 5.92
C GLY A 22 2.60 4.61 5.46
N PHE A 23 3.54 4.29 4.56
CA PHE A 23 4.46 5.27 4.00
C PHE A 23 3.88 5.81 2.71
N GLY A 24 3.82 7.13 2.58
CA GLY A 24 3.19 7.80 1.45
C GLY A 24 4.09 8.83 0.79
N GLY A 25 3.53 9.48 -0.24
CA GLY A 25 4.18 10.60 -0.90
C GLY A 25 5.23 10.22 -1.95
N SER A 26 5.42 8.92 -2.23
CA SER A 26 6.37 8.47 -3.24
C SER A 26 5.74 7.44 -4.17
N GLN A 27 5.53 7.83 -5.42
CA GLN A 27 5.03 6.92 -6.44
C GLN A 27 6.02 5.78 -6.69
N ALA A 28 7.32 6.07 -6.62
CA ALA A 28 8.36 5.05 -6.79
C ALA A 28 8.27 3.97 -5.71
N TYR A 29 7.97 4.34 -4.47
CA TYR A 29 7.78 3.38 -3.40
C TYR A 29 6.53 2.52 -3.64
N TYR A 30 5.42 3.15 -4.03
CA TYR A 30 4.18 2.44 -4.35
C TYR A 30 4.40 1.45 -5.48
N ASP A 31 5.12 1.86 -6.53
CA ASP A 31 5.40 0.99 -7.67
C ASP A 31 6.22 -0.23 -7.26
N ARG A 32 7.21 -0.06 -6.38
CA ARG A 32 8.01 -1.19 -5.90
C ARG A 32 7.17 -2.20 -5.12
N VAL A 33 6.25 -1.72 -4.28
CA VAL A 33 5.35 -2.60 -3.51
C VAL A 33 4.43 -3.36 -4.46
N LEU A 34 3.84 -2.65 -5.41
CA LEU A 34 2.94 -3.25 -6.40
C LEU A 34 3.67 -4.24 -7.31
N ASP A 35 4.92 -3.95 -7.68
CA ASP A 35 5.75 -4.86 -8.47
C ASP A 35 6.00 -6.18 -7.74
N ARG A 36 6.20 -6.13 -6.43
CA ARG A 36 6.35 -7.35 -5.61
C ARG A 36 5.09 -8.20 -5.64
N PHE A 37 3.92 -7.57 -5.53
CA PHE A 37 2.65 -8.30 -5.63
C PHE A 37 2.46 -8.88 -7.02
N ALA A 38 2.76 -8.11 -8.06
CA ALA A 38 2.66 -8.58 -9.43
C ALA A 38 3.57 -9.78 -9.70
N ALA A 39 4.79 -9.75 -9.15
CA ALA A 39 5.75 -10.84 -9.30
C ALA A 39 5.29 -12.14 -8.61
N ALA A 40 4.44 -12.05 -7.58
CA ALA A 40 3.90 -13.20 -6.88
C ALA A 40 2.72 -13.86 -7.62
N LEU A 41 2.16 -13.21 -8.63
CA LEU A 41 1.02 -13.75 -9.38
C LEU A 41 1.45 -14.94 -10.24
N PRO A 42 0.54 -15.91 -10.46
CA PRO A 42 0.84 -17.04 -11.33
C PRO A 42 0.99 -16.59 -12.78
N GLU A 43 1.75 -17.38 -13.55
CA GLU A 43 1.86 -17.18 -14.98
C GLU A 43 0.47 -17.26 -15.62
N GLY A 44 0.19 -16.35 -16.54
CA GLY A 44 -1.11 -16.26 -17.19
C GLY A 44 -2.11 -15.33 -16.52
N ALA A 45 -1.84 -14.85 -15.31
CA ALA A 45 -2.62 -13.77 -14.70
C ALA A 45 -2.28 -12.45 -15.40
N GLN A 46 -3.30 -11.69 -15.77
CA GLN A 46 -3.12 -10.42 -16.50
C GLN A 46 -3.43 -9.25 -15.58
N VAL A 47 -2.42 -8.44 -15.28
CA VAL A 47 -2.60 -7.21 -14.50
C VAL A 47 -3.15 -6.13 -15.43
N VAL A 48 -4.38 -5.71 -15.20
CA VAL A 48 -5.08 -4.72 -16.04
C VAL A 48 -5.02 -3.31 -15.44
N GLY A 49 -4.62 -3.19 -14.19
CA GLY A 49 -4.45 -1.90 -13.52
C GLY A 49 -3.92 -2.07 -12.12
N ARG A 50 -3.47 -0.97 -11.55
CA ARG A 50 -2.88 -0.95 -10.20
C ARG A 50 -3.17 0.39 -9.53
N PHE A 51 -3.29 0.34 -8.20
CA PHE A 51 -3.49 1.54 -7.39
C PHE A 51 -2.92 1.33 -5.99
N MET A 52 -2.30 2.37 -5.44
CA MET A 52 -1.83 2.38 -4.06
C MET A 52 -2.04 3.77 -3.47
N CYS A 53 -2.47 3.84 -2.24
CA CYS A 53 -2.53 5.10 -1.50
C CYS A 53 -2.03 4.91 -0.08
N GLN A 54 -1.87 6.02 0.64
CA GLN A 54 -1.48 5.97 2.03
C GLN A 54 -2.64 5.48 2.89
N GLY A 55 -2.34 4.72 3.93
CA GLY A 55 -3.32 4.22 4.89
C GLY A 55 -2.87 4.46 6.32
N GLN A 56 -3.83 4.74 7.18
CA GLN A 56 -3.58 4.97 8.59
C GLN A 56 -3.07 3.69 9.27
N MET A 57 -2.02 3.83 10.06
CA MET A 57 -1.46 2.74 10.84
C MET A 57 -2.07 2.68 12.24
N PRO A 58 -2.03 1.51 12.92
CA PRO A 58 -2.50 1.42 14.31
C PRO A 58 -1.71 2.32 15.26
N PRO A 59 -2.34 2.86 16.32
CA PRO A 59 -1.66 3.74 17.27
C PRO A 59 -0.42 3.14 17.93
N ALA A 60 -0.38 1.82 18.11
CA ALA A 60 0.78 1.13 18.69
C ALA A 60 2.06 1.33 17.87
N VAL A 61 1.94 1.55 16.57
CA VAL A 61 3.10 1.83 15.70
C VAL A 61 3.72 3.17 16.08
N ARG A 62 2.90 4.20 16.33
CA ARG A 62 3.40 5.51 16.74
C ARG A 62 4.10 5.45 18.08
N GLU A 63 3.51 4.74 19.04
CA GLU A 63 4.12 4.55 20.36
C GLU A 63 5.50 3.92 20.25
N ARG A 64 5.66 2.94 19.37
CA ARG A 64 6.94 2.29 19.12
C ARG A 64 7.96 3.28 18.52
N TYR A 65 7.53 4.09 17.56
CA TYR A 65 8.39 5.09 16.94
C TYR A 65 8.84 6.15 17.96
N VAL A 66 7.95 6.59 18.85
CA VAL A 66 8.28 7.55 19.89
C VAL A 66 9.36 7.01 20.83
N LYS A 67 9.25 5.74 21.25
CA LYS A 67 10.26 5.09 22.07
C LYS A 67 11.60 4.98 21.36
N MET A 68 11.58 4.61 20.09
CA MET A 68 12.80 4.46 19.29
C MET A 68 13.46 5.82 19.01
N ALA A 69 12.66 6.89 18.90
CA ALA A 69 13.16 8.22 18.67
C ALA A 69 13.97 8.76 19.87
N GLU A 70 13.76 8.24 21.08
CA GLU A 70 14.56 8.59 22.25
C GLU A 70 16.03 8.23 22.06
N GLN A 71 16.30 7.16 21.31
CA GLN A 71 17.67 6.68 21.06
C GLN A 71 18.20 7.11 19.70
N ASP A 72 17.32 7.23 18.69
CA ASP A 72 17.69 7.59 17.33
C ASP A 72 16.68 8.56 16.73
N PRO A 73 16.68 9.83 17.16
CA PRO A 73 15.69 10.80 16.70
C PRO A 73 15.77 11.09 15.20
N LYS A 74 16.98 11.09 14.64
CA LYS A 74 17.14 11.38 13.20
C LYS A 74 16.43 10.37 12.32
N LYS A 75 16.39 9.10 12.76
CA LYS A 75 15.74 8.03 12.00
C LYS A 75 14.24 8.01 12.24
N PHE A 76 13.79 8.16 13.48
CA PHE A 76 12.41 7.89 13.85
C PHE A 76 11.50 9.12 13.88
N GLU A 77 12.01 10.34 14.04
CA GLU A 77 11.17 11.54 13.95
C GLU A 77 10.49 11.68 12.59
N PRO A 78 11.18 11.46 11.45
CA PRO A 78 10.50 11.45 10.15
C PRO A 78 9.45 10.37 10.02
N MET A 79 9.63 9.24 10.70
CA MET A 79 8.64 8.15 10.70
C MET A 79 7.39 8.53 11.48
N ILE A 80 7.53 9.27 12.58
CA ILE A 80 6.41 9.80 13.35
C ILE A 80 5.64 10.82 12.50
N GLU A 81 6.35 11.71 11.82
CA GLU A 81 5.72 12.69 10.93
C GLU A 81 4.93 12.01 9.81
N ASN A 82 5.50 10.95 9.23
CA ASN A 82 4.81 10.16 8.22
C ASN A 82 3.55 9.50 8.79
N PHE A 83 3.64 8.94 10.01
CA PHE A 83 2.49 8.35 10.68
C PHE A 83 1.36 9.38 10.82
N ASP A 84 1.70 10.59 11.23
CA ASP A 84 0.71 11.65 11.45
C ASP A 84 0.07 12.10 10.13
N ARG A 85 0.85 12.13 9.03
CA ARG A 85 0.30 12.43 7.70
C ARG A 85 -0.64 11.34 7.19
N ALA A 86 -0.44 10.10 7.64
CA ALA A 86 -1.29 8.98 7.24
C ALA A 86 -2.64 8.96 7.94
N LEU A 87 -2.80 9.74 9.02
CA LEU A 87 -4.06 9.78 9.76
C LEU A 87 -5.19 10.25 8.84
N GLY A 88 -6.32 9.54 8.92
CA GLY A 88 -7.49 9.82 8.09
C GLY A 88 -7.41 9.28 6.66
N HIS A 89 -6.31 8.61 6.29
CA HIS A 89 -6.21 7.96 4.98
C HIS A 89 -6.56 6.47 5.08
N PRO A 90 -7.20 5.87 4.06
CA PRO A 90 -7.65 6.57 2.84
C PRO A 90 -8.77 7.58 3.14
N ASP A 91 -8.71 8.72 2.47
CA ASP A 91 -9.77 9.73 2.55
C ASP A 91 -10.65 9.68 1.28
N ASP A 92 -11.60 10.61 1.17
CA ASP A 92 -12.52 10.63 0.03
C ASP A 92 -11.78 10.85 -1.30
N ALA A 93 -10.73 11.68 -1.31
CA ALA A 93 -9.93 11.90 -2.51
C ALA A 93 -9.19 10.63 -2.93
N ASP A 94 -8.68 9.86 -1.97
CA ASP A 94 -8.04 8.57 -2.24
C ASP A 94 -9.04 7.58 -2.87
N LEU A 95 -10.26 7.53 -2.33
CA LEU A 95 -11.30 6.64 -2.84
C LEU A 95 -11.77 7.04 -4.23
N ASP A 96 -11.87 8.33 -4.50
CA ASP A 96 -12.21 8.84 -5.83
C ASP A 96 -11.13 8.47 -6.86
N ALA A 97 -9.86 8.60 -6.47
CA ALA A 97 -8.73 8.21 -7.32
C ALA A 97 -8.72 6.71 -7.58
N PHE A 98 -9.03 5.90 -6.57
CA PHE A 98 -9.16 4.45 -6.71
C PHE A 98 -10.26 4.09 -7.70
N GLU A 99 -11.43 4.72 -7.55
CA GLU A 99 -12.56 4.47 -8.45
C GLU A 99 -12.21 4.82 -9.90
N ALA A 100 -11.55 5.95 -10.11
CA ALA A 100 -11.12 6.36 -11.46
C ALA A 100 -10.14 5.35 -12.07
N ALA A 101 -9.17 4.88 -11.27
CA ALA A 101 -8.20 3.89 -11.73
C ALA A 101 -8.88 2.56 -12.08
N LEU A 102 -9.83 2.12 -11.27
CA LEU A 102 -10.56 0.89 -11.49
C LEU A 102 -11.43 0.99 -12.76
N ARG A 103 -12.13 2.09 -12.95
CA ARG A 103 -12.95 2.31 -14.15
C ARG A 103 -12.11 2.31 -15.43
N SER A 104 -10.91 2.88 -15.37
CA SER A 104 -10.00 2.88 -16.53
C SER A 104 -9.51 1.48 -16.89
N ALA A 105 -9.53 0.55 -15.96
CA ALA A 105 -9.06 -0.82 -16.16
C ALA A 105 -10.14 -1.77 -16.68
N LEU A 106 -11.41 -1.38 -16.58
CA LEU A 106 -12.54 -2.22 -16.96
C LEU A 106 -12.82 -2.23 -18.48
#